data_74fdcad83f53e2d2354a53c5e2a082d8
#
_entry.id   74fdcad83f53e2d2354a53c5e2a082d8
#
_cell.length_a   1.000
_cell.length_b   1.000
_cell.length_c   1.000
_cell.angle_alpha   90.00
_cell.angle_beta   90.00
_cell.angle_gamma   90.00
#
_symmetry.space_group_name_H-M   'P 1'
#
loop_
_entity.id
_entity.type
_entity.pdbx_description
1 polymer ?
#
loop_
_entity_poly.entity_id
_entity_poly.type
_entity_poly.pdbx_seq_one_letter_code
_entity_poly.pdbx_strand_id
1 'polypeptide(L)'
;MAYVQRTKDEILTSLLARMVARSTVSDIVEGSVLYTLMSAIAEQIADSEYKLAKLRQQFTLTNTNGTDLDDRALEIGLTRLPATNATGVITLTRSSIGASLTLDAGLIVANPSNQSLVYYTREQAVFASNSLTTNVSIIAGISGAVGNALNNSITSLQNFPSQVIACTNTNALTNGNDEETDDQLRNRCKQAIQSLAKSQPQAIETFAKSYIATDGTRAINASIYENENVPAYCELLIDDGSGLYNNVTTETITSTSFSVYGDQSPLIMPLSNPITDTSNIVLTRSRGSLVINPSKYRIVHERGLVIFMDRSDLVDGDIVTTNAYTIYTGLISELQNLIEGSPADPINNPGQRAVGVRVRVLPAPITLVSFDLQITAYNGVDLVALQARLQGIATGFVNALEAGQPLLIAQLIDSLMNDTDLQNVKVYSSASLNLSPDIYPITPRHILKADTINLFVSTRR
;
A
#
# COMPACT_ATOMS: atom_id res chain seq x y z
N MET A 1 -37.47 8.97 -13.69
CA MET A 1 -37.46 8.88 -15.16
C MET A 1 -36.07 9.14 -15.67
N ALA A 2 -35.55 8.27 -16.55
CA ALA A 2 -34.28 8.55 -17.20
C ALA A 2 -34.48 9.74 -18.17
N TYR A 3 -33.59 10.74 -18.10
CA TYR A 3 -33.56 11.84 -19.06
C TYR A 3 -33.05 11.28 -20.39
N VAL A 4 -33.85 11.39 -21.41
CA VAL A 4 -33.47 11.00 -22.78
C VAL A 4 -33.21 12.29 -23.55
N GLN A 5 -32.00 12.46 -24.04
CA GLN A 5 -31.59 13.58 -24.86
C GLN A 5 -32.31 13.49 -26.19
N ARG A 6 -32.96 14.57 -26.61
CA ARG A 6 -33.61 14.65 -27.90
C ARG A 6 -32.64 15.09 -28.99
N THR A 7 -32.80 14.56 -30.16
CA THR A 7 -32.03 14.96 -31.35
C THR A 7 -32.53 16.30 -31.90
N LYS A 8 -31.68 16.97 -32.69
CA LYS A 8 -32.08 18.21 -33.39
C LYS A 8 -33.38 18.00 -34.22
N ASP A 9 -33.52 16.88 -34.90
CA ASP A 9 -34.65 16.59 -35.76
C ASP A 9 -35.95 16.36 -34.98
N GLU A 10 -35.89 15.70 -33.83
CA GLU A 10 -37.02 15.53 -32.91
C GLU A 10 -37.49 16.87 -32.35
N ILE A 11 -36.53 17.73 -31.97
CA ILE A 11 -36.83 19.08 -31.48
C ILE A 11 -37.44 19.93 -32.58
N LEU A 12 -36.85 19.93 -33.78
CA LEU A 12 -37.35 20.65 -34.95
C LEU A 12 -38.78 20.23 -35.30
N THR A 13 -39.01 18.93 -35.39
CA THR A 13 -40.34 18.37 -35.64
C THR A 13 -41.37 18.85 -34.62
N SER A 14 -40.99 18.81 -33.33
CA SER A 14 -41.83 19.28 -32.24
C SER A 14 -42.13 20.78 -32.32
N LEU A 15 -41.12 21.60 -32.67
CA LEU A 15 -41.27 23.05 -32.83
C LEU A 15 -42.21 23.39 -34.01
N LEU A 16 -41.98 22.76 -35.15
CA LEU A 16 -42.84 22.97 -36.34
C LEU A 16 -44.29 22.56 -36.07
N ALA A 17 -44.51 21.39 -35.46
CA ALA A 17 -45.86 20.94 -35.09
C ALA A 17 -46.57 21.92 -34.14
N ARG A 18 -45.87 22.50 -33.16
CA ARG A 18 -46.42 23.51 -32.26
C ARG A 18 -46.71 24.82 -32.93
N MET A 19 -45.92 25.23 -33.93
CA MET A 19 -46.13 26.44 -34.70
C MET A 19 -47.38 26.32 -35.59
N VAL A 20 -47.52 25.18 -36.32
CA VAL A 20 -48.72 24.92 -37.14
C VAL A 20 -49.98 24.85 -36.28
N ALA A 21 -49.92 24.29 -35.10
CA ALA A 21 -51.08 24.16 -34.22
C ALA A 21 -51.53 25.52 -33.59
N ARG A 22 -50.65 26.52 -33.58
CA ARG A 22 -50.92 27.84 -32.91
C ARG A 22 -50.93 29.02 -33.84
N SER A 23 -50.70 28.88 -35.12
CA SER A 23 -50.65 29.91 -36.12
C SER A 23 -51.28 29.50 -37.43
N THR A 24 -51.53 30.46 -38.32
CA THR A 24 -52.03 30.21 -39.67
C THR A 24 -50.90 29.92 -40.68
N VAL A 25 -49.67 29.77 -40.19
CA VAL A 25 -48.50 29.49 -41.05
C VAL A 25 -48.48 28.04 -41.39
N SER A 26 -48.55 27.71 -42.69
CA SER A 26 -48.57 26.34 -43.21
C SER A 26 -47.31 25.96 -43.98
N ASP A 27 -46.44 26.90 -44.31
CA ASP A 27 -45.18 26.62 -45.03
C ASP A 27 -44.09 26.22 -44.08
N ILE A 28 -43.96 24.88 -43.93
CA ILE A 28 -42.97 24.20 -43.10
C ILE A 28 -41.98 23.39 -43.91
N VAL A 29 -41.93 23.61 -45.23
CA VAL A 29 -41.06 22.89 -46.15
C VAL A 29 -39.61 23.33 -45.95
N GLU A 30 -38.70 22.39 -46.12
CA GLU A 30 -37.24 22.67 -46.06
C GLU A 30 -36.88 23.76 -47.08
N GLY A 31 -36.17 24.81 -46.61
CA GLY A 31 -35.87 26.00 -47.38
C GLY A 31 -36.82 27.21 -47.14
N SER A 32 -37.97 27.03 -46.47
CA SER A 32 -38.78 28.15 -46.03
C SER A 32 -38.11 28.94 -44.93
N VAL A 33 -38.46 30.25 -44.79
CA VAL A 33 -37.93 31.12 -43.74
C VAL A 33 -38.24 30.55 -42.37
N LEU A 34 -39.44 30.02 -42.15
CA LEU A 34 -39.85 29.44 -40.88
C LEU A 34 -39.03 28.20 -40.53
N TYR A 35 -38.86 27.28 -41.51
CA TYR A 35 -38.04 26.09 -41.32
C TYR A 35 -36.61 26.45 -40.94
N THR A 36 -36.00 27.43 -41.64
CA THR A 36 -34.64 27.87 -41.39
C THR A 36 -34.47 28.44 -39.98
N LEU A 37 -35.41 29.31 -39.53
CA LEU A 37 -35.42 29.88 -38.20
C LEU A 37 -35.61 28.82 -37.10
N MET A 38 -36.57 27.89 -37.32
CA MET A 38 -36.81 26.81 -36.34
C MET A 38 -35.67 25.80 -36.29
N SER A 39 -34.97 25.56 -37.38
CA SER A 39 -33.79 24.73 -37.44
C SER A 39 -32.64 25.32 -36.61
N ALA A 40 -32.40 26.61 -36.71
CA ALA A 40 -31.39 27.30 -35.90
C ALA A 40 -31.71 27.25 -34.37
N ILE A 41 -33.02 27.45 -34.06
CA ILE A 41 -33.47 27.32 -32.66
C ILE A 41 -33.35 25.88 -32.15
N ALA A 42 -33.75 24.92 -32.98
CA ALA A 42 -33.63 23.49 -32.62
C ALA A 42 -32.20 23.06 -32.38
N GLU A 43 -31.24 23.61 -33.13
CA GLU A 43 -29.82 23.36 -32.94
C GLU A 43 -29.31 23.88 -31.58
N GLN A 44 -29.69 25.10 -31.20
CA GLN A 44 -29.34 25.68 -29.91
C GLN A 44 -29.94 24.92 -28.70
N ILE A 45 -31.19 24.43 -28.87
CA ILE A 45 -31.84 23.62 -27.85
C ILE A 45 -31.16 22.25 -27.75
N ALA A 46 -30.83 21.62 -28.89
CA ALA A 46 -30.12 20.35 -28.90
C ALA A 46 -28.74 20.44 -28.26
N ASP A 47 -27.99 21.50 -28.51
CA ASP A 47 -26.70 21.79 -27.85
C ASP A 47 -26.89 21.99 -26.34
N SER A 48 -27.93 22.68 -25.91
CA SER A 48 -28.26 22.84 -24.50
C SER A 48 -28.64 21.53 -23.82
N GLU A 49 -29.43 20.68 -24.49
CA GLU A 49 -29.76 19.34 -23.95
C GLU A 49 -28.54 18.42 -23.89
N TYR A 50 -27.65 18.51 -24.88
CA TYR A 50 -26.38 17.78 -24.86
C TYR A 50 -25.51 18.19 -23.65
N LYS A 51 -25.39 19.51 -23.40
CA LYS A 51 -24.65 20.03 -22.23
C LYS A 51 -25.28 19.58 -20.93
N LEU A 52 -26.62 19.58 -20.83
CA LEU A 52 -27.36 19.08 -19.67
C LEU A 52 -27.17 17.57 -19.45
N ALA A 53 -27.18 16.78 -20.51
CA ALA A 53 -26.94 15.35 -20.43
C ALA A 53 -25.50 15.06 -19.94
N LYS A 54 -24.51 15.81 -20.44
CA LYS A 54 -23.12 15.72 -20.03
C LYS A 54 -22.93 16.14 -18.56
N LEU A 55 -23.51 17.25 -18.14
CA LEU A 55 -23.52 17.67 -16.74
C LEU A 55 -24.10 16.59 -15.83
N ARG A 56 -25.22 15.98 -16.21
CA ARG A 56 -25.84 14.92 -15.42
C ARG A 56 -24.93 13.69 -15.28
N GLN A 57 -24.19 13.34 -16.31
CA GLN A 57 -23.20 12.25 -16.22
C GLN A 57 -22.11 12.58 -15.21
N GLN A 58 -21.64 13.82 -15.16
CA GLN A 58 -20.63 14.30 -14.21
C GLN A 58 -21.11 14.30 -12.75
N PHE A 59 -22.43 14.30 -12.51
CA PHE A 59 -22.99 14.23 -11.16
C PHE A 59 -23.00 12.82 -10.54
N THR A 60 -22.75 11.78 -11.32
CA THR A 60 -22.77 10.41 -10.81
C THR A 60 -21.35 9.85 -10.68
N LEU A 61 -21.00 9.36 -9.49
CA LEU A 61 -19.70 8.72 -9.24
C LEU A 61 -19.37 7.62 -10.26
N THR A 62 -20.40 6.97 -10.82
CA THR A 62 -20.24 5.85 -11.77
C THR A 62 -19.70 6.31 -13.13
N ASN A 63 -20.05 7.52 -13.57
CA ASN A 63 -19.78 7.97 -14.95
C ASN A 63 -18.78 9.15 -15.01
N THR A 64 -18.34 9.64 -13.85
CA THR A 64 -17.38 10.75 -13.74
C THR A 64 -15.96 10.23 -13.94
N ASN A 65 -15.10 10.97 -14.62
CA ASN A 65 -13.71 10.61 -14.91
C ASN A 65 -12.78 11.82 -14.73
N GLY A 66 -11.48 11.57 -14.56
CA GLY A 66 -10.45 12.59 -14.45
C GLY A 66 -10.68 13.55 -13.28
N THR A 67 -10.49 14.84 -13.52
CA THR A 67 -10.62 15.89 -12.50
C THR A 67 -12.01 15.97 -11.86
N ASP A 68 -13.07 15.72 -12.64
CA ASP A 68 -14.43 15.70 -12.11
C ASP A 68 -14.64 14.56 -11.09
N LEU A 69 -13.94 13.42 -11.30
CA LEU A 69 -13.94 12.31 -10.35
C LEU A 69 -13.12 12.66 -9.10
N ASP A 70 -12.02 13.38 -9.25
CA ASP A 70 -11.19 13.84 -8.14
C ASP A 70 -11.99 14.81 -7.24
N ASP A 71 -12.75 15.73 -7.83
CA ASP A 71 -13.64 16.64 -7.09
C ASP A 71 -14.73 15.86 -6.32
N ARG A 72 -15.30 14.81 -6.94
CA ARG A 72 -16.26 13.93 -6.27
C ARG A 72 -15.65 13.11 -5.14
N ALA A 73 -14.42 12.64 -5.32
CA ALA A 73 -13.69 11.94 -4.26
C ALA A 73 -13.42 12.88 -3.08
N LEU A 74 -13.07 14.14 -3.35
CA LEU A 74 -12.84 15.16 -2.32
C LEU A 74 -14.10 15.45 -1.48
N GLU A 75 -15.29 15.46 -2.07
CA GLU A 75 -16.56 15.59 -1.34
C GLU A 75 -16.77 14.50 -0.29
N ILE A 76 -16.18 13.33 -0.51
CA ILE A 76 -16.22 12.17 0.40
C ILE A 76 -15.01 12.16 1.36
N GLY A 77 -14.10 13.13 1.21
CA GLY A 77 -12.85 13.22 1.98
C GLY A 77 -11.73 12.33 1.45
N LEU A 78 -11.78 11.91 0.19
CA LEU A 78 -10.74 11.12 -0.46
C LEU A 78 -10.02 11.95 -1.52
N THR A 79 -8.70 11.71 -1.64
CA THR A 79 -7.88 12.23 -2.73
C THR A 79 -7.30 11.08 -3.53
N ARG A 80 -7.05 11.29 -4.82
CA ARG A 80 -6.37 10.29 -5.67
C ARG A 80 -5.00 9.97 -5.08
N LEU A 81 -4.67 8.69 -5.02
CA LEU A 81 -3.36 8.25 -4.56
C LEU A 81 -2.32 8.56 -5.64
N PRO A 82 -1.27 9.35 -5.32
CA PRO A 82 -0.24 9.68 -6.28
C PRO A 82 0.66 8.47 -6.54
N ALA A 83 1.39 8.52 -7.66
CA ALA A 83 2.45 7.56 -7.92
C ALA A 83 3.52 7.64 -6.82
N THR A 84 4.01 6.49 -6.37
CA THR A 84 5.07 6.39 -5.36
C THR A 84 6.35 5.86 -5.96
N ASN A 85 7.49 6.32 -5.42
CA ASN A 85 8.80 5.86 -5.87
C ASN A 85 9.13 4.50 -5.22
N ALA A 86 9.75 3.62 -5.99
CA ALA A 86 10.28 2.38 -5.44
C ALA A 86 11.41 2.67 -4.45
N THR A 87 11.38 2.01 -3.31
CA THR A 87 12.43 2.08 -2.29
C THR A 87 12.97 0.69 -1.98
N GLY A 88 14.19 0.61 -1.53
CA GLY A 88 14.81 -0.65 -1.15
C GLY A 88 16.18 -0.46 -0.56
N VAL A 89 16.91 -1.54 -0.42
CA VAL A 89 18.26 -1.56 0.14
C VAL A 89 19.21 -2.17 -0.87
N ILE A 90 20.36 -1.51 -1.05
CA ILE A 90 21.48 -2.06 -1.81
C ILE A 90 22.66 -2.36 -0.88
N THR A 91 23.43 -3.36 -1.26
CA THR A 91 24.71 -3.67 -0.64
C THR A 91 25.82 -3.06 -1.50
N LEU A 92 26.60 -2.17 -0.92
CA LEU A 92 27.80 -1.60 -1.52
C LEU A 92 29.02 -2.42 -1.11
N THR A 93 29.94 -2.63 -2.03
CA THR A 93 31.20 -3.37 -1.77
C THR A 93 32.39 -2.49 -2.10
N ARG A 94 33.35 -2.40 -1.17
CA ARG A 94 34.62 -1.70 -1.38
C ARG A 94 35.74 -2.66 -1.79
N SER A 95 36.76 -2.10 -2.43
CA SER A 95 37.89 -2.87 -2.98
C SER A 95 38.82 -3.52 -1.95
N SER A 96 38.92 -2.93 -0.75
CA SER A 96 39.76 -3.44 0.35
C SER A 96 39.24 -3.05 1.70
N ILE A 97 39.57 -3.82 2.72
CA ILE A 97 39.34 -3.50 4.14
C ILE A 97 40.21 -2.31 4.55
N GLY A 98 39.70 -1.42 5.39
CA GLY A 98 40.41 -0.22 5.84
C GLY A 98 39.69 0.48 6.97
N ALA A 99 40.07 1.72 7.25
CA ALA A 99 39.38 2.61 8.17
C ALA A 99 37.91 2.80 7.77
N SER A 100 37.09 3.32 8.65
CA SER A 100 35.70 3.66 8.34
C SER A 100 35.65 4.64 7.17
N LEU A 101 34.78 4.38 6.22
CA LEU A 101 34.53 5.24 5.06
C LEU A 101 33.07 5.65 5.09
N THR A 102 32.82 6.95 5.10
CA THR A 102 31.48 7.53 5.05
C THR A 102 31.22 8.09 3.65
N LEU A 103 30.11 7.75 3.07
CA LEU A 103 29.63 8.24 1.79
C LEU A 103 28.39 9.09 2.02
N ASP A 104 28.30 10.24 1.39
CA ASP A 104 27.15 11.12 1.50
C ASP A 104 25.92 10.52 0.82
N ALA A 105 24.74 10.94 1.25
CA ALA A 105 23.49 10.62 0.59
C ALA A 105 23.41 11.26 -0.82
N GLY A 106 22.56 10.71 -1.68
CA GLY A 106 22.36 11.23 -3.05
C GLY A 106 23.27 10.62 -4.11
N LEU A 107 24.03 9.59 -3.78
CA LEU A 107 24.83 8.85 -4.77
C LEU A 107 23.91 8.06 -5.70
N ILE A 108 24.32 7.91 -6.94
CA ILE A 108 23.50 7.35 -8.02
C ILE A 108 23.91 5.92 -8.31
N VAL A 109 22.94 5.01 -8.29
CA VAL A 109 23.08 3.64 -8.80
C VAL A 109 22.05 3.39 -9.89
N ALA A 110 22.34 2.52 -10.83
CA ALA A 110 21.46 2.28 -11.97
C ALA A 110 21.41 0.79 -12.35
N ASN A 111 20.35 0.46 -13.07
CA ASN A 111 20.27 -0.81 -13.79
C ASN A 111 21.07 -0.69 -15.10
N PRO A 112 22.10 -1.52 -15.35
CA PRO A 112 22.89 -1.44 -16.57
C PRO A 112 22.08 -1.69 -17.85
N SER A 113 20.99 -2.45 -17.78
CA SER A 113 20.10 -2.71 -18.91
C SER A 113 19.14 -1.54 -19.20
N ASN A 114 18.92 -0.65 -18.22
CA ASN A 114 18.10 0.54 -18.38
C ASN A 114 18.73 1.73 -17.63
N GLN A 115 19.65 2.42 -18.27
CA GLN A 115 20.40 3.52 -17.66
C GLN A 115 19.55 4.77 -17.35
N SER A 116 18.34 4.88 -17.90
CA SER A 116 17.41 5.95 -17.55
C SER A 116 16.73 5.71 -16.20
N LEU A 117 16.74 4.47 -15.70
CA LEU A 117 16.22 4.11 -14.39
C LEU A 117 17.34 4.22 -13.34
N VAL A 118 17.40 5.37 -12.70
CA VAL A 118 18.39 5.69 -11.67
C VAL A 118 17.76 5.63 -10.28
N TYR A 119 18.59 5.29 -9.30
CA TYR A 119 18.23 5.26 -7.88
C TYR A 119 19.23 6.10 -7.11
N TYR A 120 18.75 6.78 -6.08
CA TYR A 120 19.53 7.66 -5.22
C TYR A 120 19.65 7.05 -3.81
N THR A 121 20.83 7.12 -3.20
CA THR A 121 20.95 6.77 -1.78
C THR A 121 20.23 7.81 -0.93
N ARG A 122 19.36 7.35 -0.01
CA ARG A 122 18.56 8.23 0.86
C ARG A 122 19.34 8.73 2.07
N GLU A 123 20.29 7.96 2.51
CA GLU A 123 21.04 8.18 3.73
C GLU A 123 22.54 8.02 3.49
N GLN A 124 23.31 8.42 4.47
CA GLN A 124 24.74 8.26 4.48
C GLN A 124 25.11 6.79 4.61
N ALA A 125 25.92 6.26 3.69
CA ALA A 125 26.42 4.90 3.77
C ALA A 125 27.77 4.89 4.52
N VAL A 126 27.82 4.13 5.62
CA VAL A 126 29.02 4.02 6.44
C VAL A 126 29.59 2.61 6.35
N PHE A 127 30.78 2.47 5.78
CA PHE A 127 31.56 1.24 5.92
C PHE A 127 32.24 1.26 7.28
N ALA A 128 31.87 0.31 8.12
CA ALA A 128 32.56 0.14 9.41
C ALA A 128 34.05 -0.21 9.19
N SER A 129 34.87 0.08 10.17
CA SER A 129 36.28 -0.34 10.15
C SER A 129 36.35 -1.86 9.94
N ASN A 130 37.22 -2.28 9.00
CA ASN A 130 37.41 -3.69 8.61
C ASN A 130 36.18 -4.41 7.99
N SER A 131 35.14 -3.70 7.56
CA SER A 131 34.04 -4.27 6.78
C SER A 131 34.27 -4.05 5.29
N LEU A 132 34.00 -5.05 4.45
CA LEU A 132 34.06 -4.95 2.98
C LEU A 132 32.73 -4.45 2.39
N THR A 133 31.63 -4.62 3.10
CA THR A 133 30.30 -4.33 2.60
C THR A 133 29.53 -3.42 3.57
N THR A 134 28.61 -2.66 3.03
CA THR A 134 27.63 -1.90 3.81
C THR A 134 26.29 -1.85 3.07
N ASN A 135 25.22 -1.81 3.81
CA ASN A 135 23.88 -1.64 3.26
C ASN A 135 23.47 -0.17 3.33
N VAL A 136 22.77 0.29 2.31
CA VAL A 136 22.23 1.65 2.26
C VAL A 136 20.85 1.64 1.59
N SER A 137 19.94 2.45 2.11
CA SER A 137 18.61 2.63 1.55
C SER A 137 18.67 3.45 0.27
N ILE A 138 17.90 3.04 -0.73
CA ILE A 138 17.79 3.75 -2.01
C ILE A 138 16.32 4.07 -2.33
N ILE A 139 16.17 5.07 -3.19
CA ILE A 139 14.88 5.47 -3.77
C ILE A 139 15.00 5.63 -5.27
N ALA A 140 14.02 5.16 -6.02
CA ALA A 140 13.96 5.36 -7.46
C ALA A 140 13.81 6.86 -7.80
N GLY A 141 14.50 7.31 -8.84
CA GLY A 141 14.39 8.68 -9.35
C GLY A 141 13.10 8.95 -10.12
N ILE A 142 12.35 7.89 -10.45
CA ILE A 142 11.08 7.95 -11.19
C ILE A 142 10.02 7.29 -10.32
N SER A 143 8.87 7.95 -10.17
CA SER A 143 7.70 7.38 -9.50
C SER A 143 6.97 6.40 -10.42
N GLY A 144 6.23 5.49 -9.82
CA GLY A 144 5.47 4.48 -10.52
C GLY A 144 6.11 3.09 -10.48
N ALA A 145 5.36 2.11 -10.99
CA ALA A 145 5.82 0.74 -11.12
C ALA A 145 7.06 0.59 -12.00
N VAL A 146 7.30 1.54 -12.90
CA VAL A 146 8.53 1.63 -13.72
C VAL A 146 9.77 1.75 -12.85
N GLY A 147 9.68 2.34 -11.64
CA GLY A 147 10.76 2.44 -10.67
C GLY A 147 11.13 1.12 -9.99
N ASN A 148 10.35 0.06 -10.16
CA ASN A 148 10.62 -1.24 -9.57
C ASN A 148 11.82 -1.93 -10.22
N ALA A 149 12.52 -2.76 -9.47
CA ALA A 149 13.70 -3.47 -9.94
C ALA A 149 13.71 -4.92 -9.46
N LEU A 150 14.12 -5.82 -10.32
CA LEU A 150 14.34 -7.22 -9.95
C LEU A 150 15.56 -7.32 -9.01
N ASN A 151 15.64 -8.43 -8.29
CA ASN A 151 16.81 -8.77 -7.49
C ASN A 151 18.08 -8.81 -8.37
N ASN A 152 19.18 -8.35 -7.81
CA ASN A 152 20.50 -8.29 -8.45
C ASN A 152 20.56 -7.52 -9.79
N SER A 153 19.59 -6.64 -10.05
CA SER A 153 19.53 -5.88 -11.30
C SER A 153 20.16 -4.49 -11.21
N ILE A 154 20.35 -3.94 -10.01
CA ILE A 154 20.98 -2.63 -9.78
C ILE A 154 22.44 -2.87 -9.47
N THR A 155 23.29 -2.77 -10.51
CA THR A 155 24.71 -3.11 -10.41
C THR A 155 25.65 -2.04 -10.93
N SER A 156 25.12 -0.95 -11.52
CA SER A 156 25.90 0.16 -12.04
C SER A 156 26.07 1.26 -11.01
N LEU A 157 27.31 1.64 -10.74
CA LEU A 157 27.69 2.74 -9.85
C LEU A 157 27.93 4.00 -10.67
N GLN A 158 27.34 5.14 -10.26
CA GLN A 158 27.59 6.44 -10.85
C GLN A 158 27.96 7.43 -9.74
N ASN A 159 28.99 8.23 -9.97
CA ASN A 159 29.48 9.24 -9.00
C ASN A 159 29.96 8.68 -7.65
N PHE A 160 30.37 7.43 -7.59
CA PHE A 160 30.98 6.86 -6.40
C PHE A 160 32.49 7.06 -6.34
N PRO A 161 33.10 7.16 -5.13
CA PRO A 161 34.55 7.12 -4.98
C PRO A 161 35.11 5.80 -5.50
N SER A 162 36.35 5.86 -6.05
CA SER A 162 37.03 4.70 -6.66
C SER A 162 37.23 3.49 -5.70
N GLN A 163 37.09 3.72 -4.41
CA GLN A 163 37.15 2.67 -3.37
C GLN A 163 35.90 1.74 -3.37
N VAL A 164 34.76 2.20 -3.86
CA VAL A 164 33.53 1.41 -3.99
C VAL A 164 33.51 0.82 -5.39
N ILE A 165 33.56 -0.49 -5.49
CA ILE A 165 33.74 -1.21 -6.76
C ILE A 165 32.49 -1.92 -7.26
N ALA A 166 31.53 -2.20 -6.40
CA ALA A 166 30.31 -2.88 -6.77
C ALA A 166 29.11 -2.48 -5.89
N CYS A 167 27.93 -2.59 -6.46
CA CYS A 167 26.65 -2.53 -5.74
C CYS A 167 25.75 -3.66 -6.22
N THR A 168 24.83 -4.09 -5.36
CA THR A 168 23.77 -5.01 -5.75
C THR A 168 22.57 -4.85 -4.82
N ASN A 169 21.37 -5.02 -5.36
CA ASN A 169 20.16 -5.15 -4.61
C ASN A 169 19.84 -6.64 -4.44
N THR A 170 20.04 -7.18 -3.26
CA THR A 170 19.76 -8.60 -2.97
C THR A 170 18.27 -8.91 -3.13
N ASN A 171 17.40 -7.97 -2.73
CA ASN A 171 15.96 -8.09 -2.83
C ASN A 171 15.42 -7.25 -4.01
N ALA A 172 14.33 -7.70 -4.60
CA ALA A 172 13.61 -6.92 -5.59
C ALA A 172 12.97 -5.66 -4.93
N LEU A 173 12.89 -4.58 -5.67
CA LEU A 173 12.12 -3.39 -5.32
C LEU A 173 10.75 -3.53 -6.00
N THR A 174 9.66 -3.62 -5.22
CA THR A 174 8.31 -3.88 -5.74
C THR A 174 7.26 -2.91 -5.20
N ASN A 175 7.68 -1.90 -4.44
CA ASN A 175 6.80 -0.96 -3.76
C ASN A 175 6.58 0.37 -4.51
N GLY A 176 7.16 0.53 -5.71
CA GLY A 176 6.81 1.61 -6.62
C GLY A 176 5.44 1.35 -7.24
N ASN A 177 4.53 2.30 -7.09
CA ASN A 177 3.17 2.17 -7.60
C ASN A 177 2.83 3.35 -8.50
N ASP A 178 2.07 3.08 -9.54
CA ASP A 178 1.54 4.10 -10.43
C ASP A 178 0.46 4.92 -9.72
N GLU A 179 0.13 6.06 -10.29
CA GLU A 179 -1.00 6.86 -9.85
C GLU A 179 -2.30 6.05 -9.97
N GLU A 180 -3.17 6.22 -9.01
CA GLU A 180 -4.45 5.53 -8.95
C GLU A 180 -5.30 5.84 -10.20
N THR A 181 -5.77 4.80 -10.86
CA THR A 181 -6.66 4.94 -12.03
C THR A 181 -8.06 5.40 -11.61
N ASP A 182 -8.83 5.93 -12.57
CA ASP A 182 -10.22 6.36 -12.33
C ASP A 182 -11.09 5.22 -11.76
N ASP A 183 -10.88 3.99 -12.25
CA ASP A 183 -11.65 2.83 -11.79
C ASP A 183 -11.28 2.43 -10.36
N GLN A 184 -10.01 2.50 -10.01
CA GLN A 184 -9.53 2.25 -8.64
C GLN A 184 -10.08 3.31 -7.67
N LEU A 185 -9.96 4.60 -8.01
CA LEU A 185 -10.50 5.69 -7.21
C LEU A 185 -12.01 5.57 -7.04
N ARG A 186 -12.73 5.25 -8.12
CA ARG A 186 -14.19 5.05 -8.08
C ARG A 186 -14.60 3.91 -7.15
N ASN A 187 -13.88 2.79 -7.20
CA ASN A 187 -14.14 1.65 -6.32
C ASN A 187 -13.84 2.01 -4.86
N ARG A 188 -12.74 2.72 -4.59
CA ARG A 188 -12.38 3.20 -3.26
C ARG A 188 -13.43 4.18 -2.71
N CYS A 189 -13.96 5.09 -3.54
CA CYS A 189 -15.06 5.97 -3.16
C CYS A 189 -16.33 5.18 -2.77
N LYS A 190 -16.70 4.15 -3.55
CA LYS A 190 -17.83 3.27 -3.23
C LYS A 190 -17.63 2.55 -1.90
N GLN A 191 -16.43 2.01 -1.66
CA GLN A 191 -16.07 1.35 -0.40
C GLN A 191 -16.13 2.34 0.77
N ALA A 192 -15.59 3.55 0.60
CA ALA A 192 -15.65 4.59 1.63
C ALA A 192 -17.09 4.96 2.00
N ILE A 193 -17.97 5.14 1.02
CA ILE A 193 -19.42 5.39 1.26
C ILE A 193 -20.05 4.24 2.04
N GLN A 194 -19.75 2.99 1.66
CA GLN A 194 -20.25 1.80 2.37
C GLN A 194 -19.68 1.70 3.78
N SER A 195 -18.47 2.19 4.01
CA SER A 195 -17.77 2.15 5.29
C SER A 195 -17.96 3.39 6.16
N LEU A 196 -18.94 4.26 5.86
CA LEU A 196 -19.25 5.46 6.65
C LEU A 196 -19.58 5.17 8.14
N ALA A 197 -19.94 3.94 8.46
CA ALA A 197 -19.97 3.49 9.84
C ALA A 197 -18.53 3.25 10.33
N LYS A 198 -17.93 4.24 10.97
CA LYS A 198 -16.65 4.10 11.68
C LYS A 198 -16.65 2.82 12.51
N SER A 199 -15.51 2.13 12.58
CA SER A 199 -15.32 0.91 13.37
C SER A 199 -15.76 -0.41 12.72
N GLN A 200 -16.25 -0.41 11.50
CA GLN A 200 -16.37 -1.65 10.75
C GLN A 200 -14.95 -2.07 10.25
N PRO A 201 -14.66 -3.38 10.19
CA PRO A 201 -13.37 -3.88 9.70
C PRO A 201 -12.96 -3.26 8.36
N GLN A 202 -13.86 -3.28 7.38
CA GLN A 202 -13.63 -2.70 6.05
C GLN A 202 -13.34 -1.19 6.07
N ALA A 203 -13.91 -0.43 7.02
CA ALA A 203 -13.64 0.99 7.15
C ALA A 203 -12.20 1.24 7.61
N ILE A 204 -11.73 0.47 8.59
CA ILE A 204 -10.36 0.57 9.11
C ILE A 204 -9.35 0.12 8.04
N GLU A 205 -9.63 -0.98 7.33
CA GLU A 205 -8.79 -1.45 6.20
C GLU A 205 -8.69 -0.41 5.08
N THR A 206 -9.83 0.16 4.67
CA THR A 206 -9.88 1.20 3.64
C THR A 206 -9.14 2.45 4.08
N PHE A 207 -9.30 2.86 5.34
CA PHE A 207 -8.57 3.97 5.93
C PHE A 207 -7.05 3.71 5.88
N ALA A 208 -6.61 2.53 6.31
CA ALA A 208 -5.19 2.17 6.30
C ALA A 208 -4.60 2.15 4.88
N LYS A 209 -5.34 1.60 3.89
CA LYS A 209 -4.92 1.60 2.47
C LYS A 209 -4.89 3.00 1.85
N SER A 210 -5.66 3.95 2.37
CA SER A 210 -5.71 5.34 1.88
C SER A 210 -4.68 6.26 2.51
N TYR A 211 -4.07 5.84 3.61
CA TYR A 211 -3.09 6.65 4.32
C TYR A 211 -1.70 6.57 3.68
N ILE A 212 -1.06 7.71 3.57
CA ILE A 212 0.34 7.83 3.13
C ILE A 212 1.13 8.38 4.31
N ALA A 213 2.13 7.64 4.75
CA ALA A 213 2.99 8.05 5.85
C ALA A 213 3.89 9.24 5.47
N THR A 214 4.45 9.89 6.47
CA THR A 214 5.33 11.07 6.28
C THR A 214 6.57 10.77 5.47
N ASP A 215 7.02 9.51 5.43
CA ASP A 215 8.13 9.04 4.61
C ASP A 215 7.73 8.67 3.17
N GLY A 216 6.45 8.79 2.82
CA GLY A 216 5.87 8.45 1.52
C GLY A 216 5.50 6.97 1.36
N THR A 217 5.67 6.14 2.40
CA THR A 217 5.21 4.75 2.37
C THR A 217 3.69 4.67 2.53
N ARG A 218 3.08 3.64 1.96
CA ARG A 218 1.64 3.35 2.11
C ARG A 218 1.40 1.86 2.25
N ALA A 219 0.27 1.50 2.84
CA ALA A 219 -0.19 0.13 2.83
C ALA A 219 -0.72 -0.24 1.44
N ILE A 220 -0.17 -1.29 0.83
CA ILE A 220 -0.72 -1.90 -0.38
C ILE A 220 -1.88 -2.82 0.00
N ASN A 221 -1.66 -3.66 1.02
CA ASN A 221 -2.69 -4.48 1.61
C ASN A 221 -2.83 -4.17 3.10
N ALA A 222 -4.07 -4.20 3.56
CA ALA A 222 -4.43 -4.08 4.97
C ALA A 222 -5.58 -5.03 5.25
N SER A 223 -5.45 -5.88 6.25
CA SER A 223 -6.46 -6.86 6.62
C SER A 223 -6.63 -6.90 8.13
N ILE A 224 -7.87 -6.91 8.59
CA ILE A 224 -8.18 -7.06 10.02
C ILE A 224 -8.33 -8.55 10.34
N TYR A 225 -7.60 -8.97 11.36
CA TYR A 225 -7.73 -10.28 11.97
C TYR A 225 -8.32 -10.15 13.37
N GLU A 226 -9.46 -10.80 13.61
CA GLU A 226 -10.07 -10.88 14.92
C GLU A 226 -9.48 -12.07 15.70
N ASN A 227 -8.97 -11.78 16.89
CA ASN A 227 -8.45 -12.84 17.76
C ASN A 227 -9.58 -13.37 18.65
N GLU A 228 -10.16 -14.51 18.27
CA GLU A 228 -11.27 -15.13 18.99
C GLU A 228 -10.96 -15.46 20.46
N ASN A 229 -9.68 -15.61 20.81
CA ASN A 229 -9.23 -15.93 22.16
C ASN A 229 -9.16 -14.70 23.09
N VAL A 230 -9.17 -13.48 22.52
CA VAL A 230 -9.07 -12.23 23.27
C VAL A 230 -10.23 -11.32 22.93
N PRO A 231 -11.25 -11.22 23.79
CA PRO A 231 -12.42 -10.39 23.51
C PRO A 231 -12.06 -8.93 23.23
N ALA A 232 -12.73 -8.34 22.25
CA ALA A 232 -12.58 -6.94 21.85
C ALA A 232 -11.11 -6.57 21.45
N TYR A 233 -10.41 -7.50 20.83
CA TYR A 233 -9.05 -7.29 20.33
C TYR A 233 -8.94 -7.72 18.87
N CYS A 234 -8.50 -6.80 18.03
CA CYS A 234 -8.27 -7.02 16.61
C CYS A 234 -6.84 -6.62 16.26
N GLU A 235 -6.28 -7.28 15.26
CA GLU A 235 -4.99 -6.96 14.67
C GLU A 235 -5.20 -6.45 13.25
N LEU A 236 -4.68 -5.26 12.96
CA LEU A 236 -4.63 -4.72 11.61
C LEU A 236 -3.26 -5.08 11.02
N LEU A 237 -3.27 -5.99 10.08
CA LEU A 237 -2.08 -6.50 9.41
C LEU A 237 -1.80 -5.64 8.17
N ILE A 238 -0.62 -5.02 8.12
CA ILE A 238 -0.20 -4.11 7.06
C ILE A 238 0.88 -4.76 6.21
N ASP A 239 0.71 -4.68 4.90
CA ASP A 239 1.71 -4.98 3.89
C ASP A 239 2.00 -3.73 3.06
N ASP A 240 3.23 -3.25 3.09
CA ASP A 240 3.70 -2.09 2.33
C ASP A 240 4.20 -2.43 0.93
N GLY A 241 4.17 -3.72 0.54
CA GLY A 241 4.62 -4.20 -0.76
C GLY A 241 6.12 -4.20 -0.99
N SER A 242 6.93 -3.98 0.06
CA SER A 242 8.41 -3.93 -0.05
C SER A 242 9.07 -5.27 -0.37
N GLY A 243 8.30 -6.31 -0.68
CA GLY A 243 8.80 -7.61 -1.10
C GLY A 243 8.92 -8.62 0.04
N LEU A 244 10.02 -9.39 0.07
CA LEU A 244 10.23 -10.52 0.99
C LEU A 244 10.22 -10.14 2.47
N TYR A 245 10.49 -8.89 2.78
CA TYR A 245 10.46 -8.36 4.13
C TYR A 245 9.70 -7.04 4.09
N ASN A 246 8.64 -6.92 4.88
CA ASN A 246 8.03 -5.63 5.12
C ASN A 246 9.11 -4.66 5.61
N ASN A 247 9.22 -3.50 4.99
CA ASN A 247 10.20 -2.46 5.35
C ASN A 247 9.79 -1.83 6.70
N VAL A 248 9.80 -2.67 7.73
CA VAL A 248 9.41 -2.27 9.07
C VAL A 248 10.58 -1.57 9.71
N THR A 249 10.49 -0.27 9.81
CA THR A 249 11.45 0.51 10.58
C THR A 249 11.16 0.35 12.06
N THR A 250 12.19 0.03 12.81
CA THR A 250 12.11 -0.12 14.27
C THR A 250 13.17 0.73 14.94
N GLU A 251 12.84 1.24 16.12
CA GLU A 251 13.76 1.98 16.98
C GLU A 251 13.88 1.28 18.32
N THR A 252 15.08 1.24 18.87
CA THR A 252 15.32 0.68 20.20
C THR A 252 15.39 1.81 21.23
N ILE A 253 14.44 1.80 22.15
CA ILE A 253 14.42 2.69 23.31
C ILE A 253 15.26 2.04 24.42
N THR A 254 16.31 2.70 24.86
CA THR A 254 17.26 2.15 25.85
C THR A 254 16.61 1.94 27.21
N SER A 255 15.81 2.89 27.65
CA SER A 255 15.00 2.78 28.88
C SER A 255 13.98 3.93 28.95
N THR A 256 12.89 3.71 29.67
CA THR A 256 11.94 4.75 30.05
C THR A 256 11.80 4.74 31.57
N SER A 257 11.86 5.91 32.19
CA SER A 257 11.73 6.08 33.63
C SER A 257 10.44 6.80 33.98
N PHE A 258 9.79 6.37 35.04
CA PHE A 258 8.54 6.92 35.52
C PHE A 258 8.58 7.06 37.04
N SER A 259 8.21 8.23 37.55
CA SER A 259 8.15 8.49 39.00
C SER A 259 6.76 8.18 39.54
N VAL A 260 6.70 7.42 40.62
CA VAL A 260 5.46 7.04 41.30
C VAL A 260 5.06 8.15 42.27
N TYR A 261 3.83 8.66 42.12
CA TYR A 261 3.24 9.65 43.04
C TYR A 261 1.92 9.13 43.63
N GLY A 262 1.61 9.54 44.87
CA GLY A 262 0.65 8.91 45.76
C GLY A 262 -0.77 8.71 45.36
N ASP A 263 -1.35 9.62 44.60
CA ASP A 263 -2.82 9.62 44.35
C ASP A 263 -3.28 9.10 43.00
N GLN A 264 -2.35 8.58 42.16
CA GLN A 264 -2.72 8.05 40.85
C GLN A 264 -3.38 6.68 40.96
N SER A 265 -4.69 6.59 40.69
CA SER A 265 -5.41 5.31 40.59
C SER A 265 -6.29 5.33 39.32
N PRO A 266 -6.01 4.51 38.32
CA PRO A 266 -4.90 3.53 38.22
C PRO A 266 -3.53 4.19 38.00
N LEU A 267 -2.48 3.55 38.50
CA LEU A 267 -1.10 3.96 38.20
C LEU A 267 -0.76 3.50 36.79
N ILE A 268 -0.44 4.46 35.92
CA ILE A 268 -0.16 4.22 34.50
C ILE A 268 1.19 4.84 34.14
N MET A 269 2.12 4.01 33.66
CA MET A 269 3.40 4.45 33.14
C MET A 269 3.34 4.54 31.61
N PRO A 270 3.56 5.71 31.00
CA PRO A 270 3.62 5.83 29.54
C PRO A 270 4.95 5.26 29.00
N LEU A 271 4.86 4.54 27.91
CA LEU A 271 5.97 4.07 27.10
C LEU A 271 5.84 4.61 25.68
N SER A 272 6.92 4.56 24.92
CA SER A 272 6.83 4.81 23.49
C SER A 272 6.06 3.68 22.79
N ASN A 273 5.26 4.00 21.80
CA ASN A 273 4.38 3.05 21.06
C ASN A 273 4.54 3.21 19.54
N PRO A 274 4.14 2.20 18.75
CA PRO A 274 3.72 0.85 19.15
C PRO A 274 4.90 -0.07 19.47
N ILE A 275 4.76 -0.89 20.51
CA ILE A 275 5.81 -1.79 20.97
C ILE A 275 5.80 -3.06 20.11
N THR A 276 6.99 -3.56 19.71
CA THR A 276 7.12 -4.79 18.93
C THR A 276 6.78 -6.04 19.74
N ASP A 277 6.37 -7.13 19.07
CA ASP A 277 6.07 -8.41 19.74
C ASP A 277 7.31 -9.08 20.36
N THR A 278 8.48 -8.79 19.84
CA THR A 278 9.75 -9.35 20.31
C THR A 278 10.29 -8.65 21.55
N SER A 279 9.69 -7.51 21.95
CA SER A 279 10.15 -6.74 23.11
C SER A 279 9.73 -7.41 24.41
N ASN A 280 10.72 -7.85 25.19
CA ASN A 280 10.51 -8.34 26.53
C ASN A 280 10.77 -7.21 27.54
N ILE A 281 9.70 -6.53 27.97
CA ILE A 281 9.78 -5.39 28.88
C ILE A 281 9.78 -5.87 30.32
N VAL A 282 10.88 -5.59 31.02
CA VAL A 282 11.06 -5.86 32.44
C VAL A 282 11.08 -4.53 33.18
N LEU A 283 10.28 -4.42 34.25
CA LEU A 283 10.21 -3.23 35.09
C LEU A 283 11.04 -3.42 36.32
N THR A 284 11.88 -2.42 36.63
CA THR A 284 12.73 -2.39 37.82
C THR A 284 12.39 -1.14 38.60
N ARG A 285 12.20 -1.28 39.92
CA ARG A 285 12.05 -0.14 40.85
C ARG A 285 13.39 0.31 41.41
N SER A 286 13.56 1.62 41.64
CA SER A 286 14.79 2.21 42.16
C SER A 286 15.11 1.75 43.57
N ARG A 287 14.10 1.62 44.42
CA ARG A 287 14.26 1.19 45.80
C ARG A 287 14.64 -0.30 45.86
N GLY A 288 15.93 -0.55 46.16
CA GLY A 288 16.50 -1.89 46.23
C GLY A 288 16.82 -2.54 44.89
N SER A 289 16.69 -1.82 43.76
CA SER A 289 16.95 -2.31 42.39
C SER A 289 16.26 -3.64 42.09
N LEU A 290 15.00 -3.78 42.53
CA LEU A 290 14.25 -5.01 42.44
C LEU A 290 13.34 -5.03 41.17
N VAL A 291 13.35 -6.18 40.47
CA VAL A 291 12.45 -6.44 39.37
C VAL A 291 11.01 -6.59 39.90
N ILE A 292 10.07 -5.87 39.29
CA ILE A 292 8.65 -5.96 39.62
C ILE A 292 8.09 -7.22 38.99
N ASN A 293 7.35 -8.02 39.77
CA ASN A 293 6.75 -9.24 39.26
C ASN A 293 5.79 -8.95 38.10
N PRO A 294 5.94 -9.61 36.94
CA PRO A 294 5.06 -9.41 35.78
C PRO A 294 3.55 -9.60 36.05
N SER A 295 3.16 -10.37 37.08
CA SER A 295 1.77 -10.53 37.47
C SER A 295 1.13 -9.26 38.05
N LYS A 296 1.93 -8.27 38.46
CA LYS A 296 1.50 -7.03 39.09
C LYS A 296 1.23 -5.89 38.11
N TYR A 297 1.58 -6.06 36.86
CA TYR A 297 1.34 -5.07 35.82
C TYR A 297 0.90 -5.73 34.51
N ARG A 298 0.28 -4.93 33.67
CA ARG A 298 -0.12 -5.31 32.32
C ARG A 298 0.43 -4.30 31.33
N ILE A 299 1.07 -4.78 30.27
CA ILE A 299 1.52 -3.96 29.16
C ILE A 299 0.43 -3.90 28.10
N VAL A 300 0.09 -2.70 27.68
CA VAL A 300 -0.83 -2.41 26.60
C VAL A 300 0.00 -1.95 25.41
N HIS A 301 0.40 -2.89 24.57
CA HIS A 301 1.38 -2.67 23.48
C HIS A 301 0.89 -1.64 22.47
N GLU A 302 -0.39 -1.66 22.15
CA GLU A 302 -1.04 -0.78 21.18
C GLU A 302 -1.07 0.69 21.62
N ARG A 303 -0.99 0.94 22.92
CA ARG A 303 -1.00 2.29 23.51
C ARG A 303 0.32 2.71 24.13
N GLY A 304 1.29 1.80 24.19
CA GLY A 304 2.52 2.06 24.90
C GLY A 304 2.29 2.41 26.36
N LEU A 305 1.48 1.62 27.07
CA LEU A 305 1.16 1.87 28.47
C LEU A 305 1.46 0.64 29.32
N VAL A 306 1.98 0.89 30.53
CA VAL A 306 2.02 -0.11 31.60
C VAL A 306 0.96 0.28 32.63
N ILE A 307 0.03 -0.61 32.90
CA ILE A 307 -1.00 -0.44 33.92
C ILE A 307 -0.63 -1.33 35.12
N PHE A 308 -0.40 -0.72 36.27
CA PHE A 308 -0.12 -1.46 37.49
C PHE A 308 -1.44 -1.95 38.10
N MET A 309 -1.59 -3.27 38.16
CA MET A 309 -2.75 -3.95 38.75
C MET A 309 -2.64 -4.10 40.27
N ASP A 310 -1.40 -4.21 40.75
CA ASP A 310 -1.06 -4.28 42.19
C ASP A 310 0.12 -3.35 42.49
N ARG A 311 -0.08 -2.42 43.44
CA ARG A 311 0.90 -1.42 43.85
C ARG A 311 1.68 -1.80 45.12
N SER A 312 1.48 -3.00 45.67
CA SER A 312 2.05 -3.39 46.95
C SER A 312 3.58 -3.28 47.02
N ASP A 313 4.27 -3.33 45.90
CA ASP A 313 5.72 -3.19 45.79
C ASP A 313 6.20 -1.73 45.59
N LEU A 314 5.29 -0.80 45.35
CA LEU A 314 5.59 0.58 44.97
C LEU A 314 5.14 1.53 46.07
N VAL A 315 6.00 2.52 46.37
CA VAL A 315 5.70 3.63 47.27
C VAL A 315 5.99 4.95 46.59
N ASP A 316 5.42 6.02 47.14
CA ASP A 316 5.68 7.36 46.66
C ASP A 316 7.16 7.70 46.60
N GLY A 317 7.61 8.27 45.50
CA GLY A 317 9.00 8.58 45.24
C GLY A 317 9.81 7.43 44.63
N ASP A 318 9.25 6.22 44.50
CA ASP A 318 9.91 5.17 43.70
C ASP A 318 10.01 5.60 42.23
N ILE A 319 11.13 5.31 41.59
CA ILE A 319 11.30 5.43 40.15
C ILE A 319 11.23 4.03 39.55
N VAL A 320 10.31 3.83 38.62
CA VAL A 320 10.21 2.60 37.82
C VAL A 320 10.91 2.82 36.52
N THR A 321 11.80 1.91 36.14
CA THR A 321 12.58 1.97 34.90
C THR A 321 12.38 0.69 34.09
N THR A 322 12.28 0.81 32.78
CA THR A 322 12.27 -0.34 31.87
C THR A 322 13.69 -0.73 31.48
N ASN A 323 13.85 -2.00 31.05
CA ASN A 323 14.98 -2.38 30.21
C ASN A 323 14.83 -1.80 28.80
N ALA A 324 15.79 -2.06 27.91
CA ALA A 324 15.66 -1.73 26.48
C ALA A 324 14.49 -2.49 25.85
N TYR A 325 13.73 -1.81 25.01
CA TYR A 325 12.63 -2.38 24.23
C TYR A 325 12.56 -1.73 22.84
N THR A 326 11.94 -2.40 21.90
CA THR A 326 11.87 -1.97 20.51
C THR A 326 10.45 -1.52 20.17
N ILE A 327 10.34 -0.44 19.43
CA ILE A 327 9.08 0.09 18.90
C ILE A 327 9.08 0.07 17.37
N TYR A 328 7.90 0.00 16.79
CA TYR A 328 7.72 0.28 15.37
C TYR A 328 7.75 1.78 15.12
N THR A 329 8.31 2.19 13.97
CA THR A 329 8.32 3.58 13.49
C THR A 329 7.70 3.65 12.10
N GLY A 330 7.61 4.84 11.51
CA GLY A 330 7.05 5.05 10.17
C GLY A 330 5.57 4.68 10.06
N LEU A 331 5.17 4.06 8.94
CA LEU A 331 3.78 3.75 8.60
C LEU A 331 3.00 3.05 9.73
N ILE A 332 3.61 2.05 10.38
CA ILE A 332 2.95 1.28 11.47
C ILE A 332 2.64 2.19 12.67
N SER A 333 3.61 3.01 13.08
CA SER A 333 3.44 3.93 14.21
C SER A 333 2.40 5.01 13.92
N GLU A 334 2.47 5.60 12.74
CA GLU A 334 1.55 6.66 12.33
C GLU A 334 0.11 6.13 12.23
N LEU A 335 -0.09 4.96 11.62
CA LEU A 335 -1.40 4.30 11.55
C LEU A 335 -1.92 3.91 12.93
N GLN A 336 -1.06 3.40 13.84
CA GLN A 336 -1.49 3.06 15.20
C GLN A 336 -2.03 4.29 15.93
N ASN A 337 -1.32 5.42 15.84
CA ASN A 337 -1.73 6.66 16.48
C ASN A 337 -3.04 7.20 15.92
N LEU A 338 -3.23 7.13 14.60
CA LEU A 338 -4.46 7.59 13.94
C LEU A 338 -5.66 6.69 14.24
N ILE A 339 -5.46 5.38 14.35
CA ILE A 339 -6.54 4.43 14.69
C ILE A 339 -6.96 4.56 16.15
N GLU A 340 -6.00 4.69 17.06
CA GLU A 340 -6.29 4.90 18.49
C GLU A 340 -6.91 6.27 18.74
N GLY A 341 -6.47 7.30 18.02
CA GLY A 341 -6.82 8.69 18.25
C GLY A 341 -6.18 9.26 19.50
N SER A 342 -6.41 10.52 19.75
CA SER A 342 -5.89 11.23 20.91
C SER A 342 -6.98 11.47 21.95
N PRO A 343 -6.89 10.85 23.14
CA PRO A 343 -7.83 11.18 24.24
C PRO A 343 -7.75 12.65 24.69
N ALA A 344 -6.59 13.29 24.46
CA ALA A 344 -6.39 14.71 24.80
C ALA A 344 -7.01 15.67 23.78
N ASP A 345 -7.18 15.22 22.51
CA ASP A 345 -7.78 16.01 21.45
C ASP A 345 -8.73 15.13 20.60
N PRO A 346 -9.88 14.75 21.15
CA PRO A 346 -10.81 13.85 20.47
C PRO A 346 -11.58 14.52 19.31
N ILE A 347 -11.52 15.85 19.19
CA ILE A 347 -12.18 16.59 18.12
C ILE A 347 -11.38 16.51 16.81
N ASN A 348 -10.08 16.76 16.89
CA ASN A 348 -9.19 16.73 15.71
C ASN A 348 -8.64 15.31 15.45
N ASN A 349 -8.50 14.50 16.49
CA ASN A 349 -7.99 13.13 16.43
C ASN A 349 -8.96 12.13 17.08
N PRO A 350 -10.15 11.90 16.50
CA PRO A 350 -11.20 11.07 17.11
C PRO A 350 -10.92 9.58 17.10
N GLY A 351 -9.86 9.14 16.40
CA GLY A 351 -9.59 7.72 16.14
C GLY A 351 -10.58 7.09 15.16
N GLN A 352 -10.27 5.87 14.75
CA GLN A 352 -11.09 5.10 13.80
C GLN A 352 -11.72 3.84 14.41
N ARG A 353 -11.26 3.42 15.59
CA ARG A 353 -11.75 2.23 16.28
C ARG A 353 -13.05 2.47 17.07
N ALA A 354 -13.81 1.41 17.32
CA ALA A 354 -14.94 1.45 18.23
C ALA A 354 -14.48 1.65 19.69
N VAL A 355 -15.34 2.28 20.49
CA VAL A 355 -15.15 2.35 21.94
C VAL A 355 -15.17 0.95 22.52
N GLY A 356 -14.13 0.61 23.30
CA GLY A 356 -13.99 -0.70 23.93
C GLY A 356 -13.25 -1.75 23.08
N VAL A 357 -13.11 -1.55 21.77
CA VAL A 357 -12.32 -2.43 20.90
C VAL A 357 -10.88 -1.92 20.85
N ARG A 358 -9.92 -2.83 21.00
CA ARG A 358 -8.50 -2.56 20.83
C ARG A 358 -8.07 -3.01 19.45
N VAL A 359 -7.43 -2.12 18.70
CA VAL A 359 -6.90 -2.43 17.38
C VAL A 359 -5.39 -2.23 17.41
N ARG A 360 -4.63 -3.29 17.16
CA ARG A 360 -3.18 -3.24 17.11
C ARG A 360 -2.71 -3.31 15.66
N VAL A 361 -1.94 -2.33 15.23
CA VAL A 361 -1.35 -2.30 13.89
C VAL A 361 -0.03 -3.07 13.92
N LEU A 362 0.08 -4.05 13.06
CA LEU A 362 1.24 -4.94 12.95
C LEU A 362 1.65 -5.12 11.48
N PRO A 363 2.94 -5.33 11.21
CA PRO A 363 3.35 -5.82 9.90
C PRO A 363 2.79 -7.23 9.69
N ALA A 364 2.26 -7.49 8.51
CA ALA A 364 1.75 -8.82 8.18
C ALA A 364 2.90 -9.84 8.16
N PRO A 365 2.78 -10.97 8.86
CA PRO A 365 3.76 -12.06 8.77
C PRO A 365 3.75 -12.66 7.36
N ILE A 366 4.94 -12.96 6.83
CA ILE A 366 5.12 -13.39 5.45
C ILE A 366 5.35 -14.89 5.40
N THR A 367 4.72 -15.57 4.43
CA THR A 367 5.03 -16.92 4.01
C THR A 367 5.63 -16.86 2.61
N LEU A 368 6.87 -17.30 2.47
CA LEU A 368 7.57 -17.31 1.20
C LEU A 368 7.11 -18.48 0.33
N VAL A 369 6.87 -18.21 -0.95
CA VAL A 369 6.40 -19.19 -1.92
C VAL A 369 7.38 -19.27 -3.07
N SER A 370 7.83 -20.50 -3.36
CA SER A 370 8.70 -20.82 -4.46
C SER A 370 8.06 -21.88 -5.36
N PHE A 371 8.07 -21.66 -6.66
CA PHE A 371 7.55 -22.61 -7.66
C PHE A 371 8.27 -22.45 -9.00
N ASP A 372 8.14 -23.48 -9.83
CA ASP A 372 8.75 -23.54 -11.16
C ASP A 372 7.67 -23.42 -12.23
N LEU A 373 7.89 -22.55 -13.20
CA LEU A 373 7.02 -22.37 -14.37
C LEU A 373 7.63 -23.03 -15.60
N GLN A 374 6.95 -24.01 -16.17
CA GLN A 374 7.26 -24.55 -17.48
C GLN A 374 6.35 -23.92 -18.53
N ILE A 375 6.97 -23.20 -19.46
CA ILE A 375 6.30 -22.36 -20.42
C ILE A 375 6.56 -22.86 -21.82
N THR A 376 5.52 -22.93 -22.65
CA THR A 376 5.63 -23.18 -24.08
C THR A 376 5.19 -21.92 -24.82
N ALA A 377 6.12 -21.31 -25.56
CA ALA A 377 5.88 -20.10 -26.34
C ALA A 377 5.63 -20.43 -27.82
N TYR A 378 5.03 -19.51 -28.55
CA TYR A 378 4.94 -19.57 -30.01
C TYR A 378 6.30 -19.36 -30.67
N ASN A 379 6.48 -19.88 -31.88
CA ASN A 379 7.71 -19.72 -32.63
C ASN A 379 7.92 -18.25 -33.05
N GLY A 380 9.17 -17.77 -32.91
CA GLY A 380 9.53 -16.41 -33.31
C GLY A 380 9.44 -15.35 -32.21
N VAL A 381 9.03 -15.74 -31.01
CA VAL A 381 8.97 -14.86 -29.84
C VAL A 381 10.37 -14.73 -29.21
N ASP A 382 10.71 -13.52 -28.77
CA ASP A 382 11.91 -13.29 -27.95
C ASP A 382 11.72 -13.90 -26.57
N LEU A 383 12.40 -15.04 -26.33
CA LEU A 383 12.26 -15.82 -25.10
C LEU A 383 12.78 -15.07 -23.87
N VAL A 384 13.78 -14.19 -24.00
CA VAL A 384 14.35 -13.43 -22.87
C VAL A 384 13.36 -12.36 -22.41
N ALA A 385 12.81 -11.60 -23.36
CA ALA A 385 11.82 -10.59 -23.05
C ALA A 385 10.53 -11.22 -22.49
N LEU A 386 10.08 -12.34 -23.05
CA LEU A 386 8.93 -13.11 -22.55
C LEU A 386 9.16 -13.58 -21.12
N GLN A 387 10.31 -14.17 -20.82
CA GLN A 387 10.65 -14.66 -19.50
C GLN A 387 10.60 -13.55 -18.45
N ALA A 388 11.22 -12.39 -18.72
CA ALA A 388 11.20 -11.25 -17.81
C ALA A 388 9.77 -10.74 -17.55
N ARG A 389 8.94 -10.66 -18.60
CA ARG A 389 7.54 -10.23 -18.51
C ARG A 389 6.70 -11.19 -17.67
N LEU A 390 6.81 -12.49 -17.91
CA LEU A 390 6.06 -13.52 -17.17
C LEU A 390 6.50 -13.63 -15.71
N GLN A 391 7.79 -13.48 -15.45
CA GLN A 391 8.29 -13.41 -14.07
C GLN A 391 7.68 -12.22 -13.33
N GLY A 392 7.61 -11.06 -13.98
CA GLY A 392 6.95 -9.88 -13.42
C GLY A 392 5.46 -10.13 -13.12
N ILE A 393 4.72 -10.75 -14.05
CA ILE A 393 3.30 -11.08 -13.87
C ILE A 393 3.12 -12.06 -12.71
N ALA A 394 3.91 -13.16 -12.67
CA ALA A 394 3.80 -14.15 -11.62
C ALA A 394 4.15 -13.57 -10.23
N THR A 395 5.23 -12.81 -10.14
CA THR A 395 5.63 -12.14 -8.89
C THR A 395 4.57 -11.13 -8.45
N GLY A 396 4.07 -10.31 -9.37
CA GLY A 396 3.01 -9.35 -9.11
C GLY A 396 1.72 -10.00 -8.62
N PHE A 397 1.33 -11.11 -9.24
CA PHE A 397 0.14 -11.86 -8.86
C PHE A 397 0.24 -12.40 -7.42
N VAL A 398 1.36 -13.04 -7.07
CA VAL A 398 1.58 -13.58 -5.71
C VAL A 398 1.63 -12.45 -4.68
N ASN A 399 2.35 -11.37 -4.98
CA ASN A 399 2.52 -10.25 -4.06
C ASN A 399 1.26 -9.40 -3.85
N ALA A 400 0.27 -9.52 -4.74
CA ALA A 400 -1.03 -8.85 -4.62
C ALA A 400 -2.03 -9.60 -3.73
N LEU A 401 -1.73 -10.83 -3.30
CA LEU A 401 -2.61 -11.61 -2.43
C LEU A 401 -2.72 -10.94 -1.05
N GLU A 402 -3.93 -10.90 -0.52
CA GLU A 402 -4.20 -10.37 0.83
C GLU A 402 -3.89 -11.42 1.93
N ALA A 403 -3.84 -10.98 3.19
CA ALA A 403 -3.60 -11.89 4.31
C ALA A 403 -4.67 -12.99 4.35
N GLY A 404 -4.23 -14.24 4.52
CA GLY A 404 -5.10 -15.40 4.55
C GLY A 404 -5.55 -15.93 3.18
N GLN A 405 -5.30 -15.20 2.09
CA GLN A 405 -5.68 -15.67 0.75
C GLN A 405 -4.74 -16.76 0.25
N PRO A 406 -5.27 -17.88 -0.27
CA PRO A 406 -4.47 -18.91 -0.90
C PRO A 406 -4.02 -18.50 -2.32
N LEU A 407 -2.86 -18.95 -2.72
CA LEU A 407 -2.43 -18.90 -4.11
C LEU A 407 -3.10 -20.04 -4.88
N LEU A 408 -4.17 -19.73 -5.61
CA LEU A 408 -4.84 -20.68 -6.48
C LEU A 408 -4.08 -20.78 -7.80
N ILE A 409 -3.49 -21.93 -8.05
CA ILE A 409 -2.64 -22.17 -9.23
C ILE A 409 -3.41 -21.96 -10.53
N ALA A 410 -4.69 -22.32 -10.55
CA ALA A 410 -5.54 -22.09 -11.73
C ALA A 410 -5.67 -20.60 -12.09
N GLN A 411 -5.81 -19.72 -11.11
CA GLN A 411 -5.89 -18.26 -11.31
C GLN A 411 -4.54 -17.69 -11.76
N LEU A 412 -3.44 -18.19 -11.21
CA LEU A 412 -2.10 -17.82 -11.65
C LEU A 412 -1.88 -18.20 -13.12
N ILE A 413 -2.27 -19.42 -13.53
CA ILE A 413 -2.18 -19.86 -14.93
C ILE A 413 -3.05 -18.98 -15.83
N ASP A 414 -4.27 -18.66 -15.43
CA ASP A 414 -5.16 -17.77 -16.19
C ASP A 414 -4.54 -16.38 -16.39
N SER A 415 -3.98 -15.81 -15.32
CA SER A 415 -3.27 -14.52 -15.36
C SER A 415 -2.08 -14.54 -16.34
N LEU A 416 -1.30 -15.64 -16.35
CA LEU A 416 -0.17 -15.79 -17.26
C LEU A 416 -0.61 -16.03 -18.70
N MET A 417 -1.68 -16.79 -18.91
CA MET A 417 -2.22 -17.11 -20.26
C MET A 417 -2.88 -15.93 -20.98
N ASN A 418 -3.09 -14.80 -20.28
CA ASN A 418 -3.50 -13.55 -20.93
C ASN A 418 -2.40 -12.97 -21.85
N ASP A 419 -1.17 -13.44 -21.74
CA ASP A 419 -0.08 -13.06 -22.64
C ASP A 419 -0.24 -13.81 -23.99
N THR A 420 -0.34 -13.06 -25.09
CA THR A 420 -0.61 -13.57 -26.44
C THR A 420 0.52 -14.42 -27.03
N ASP A 421 1.73 -14.33 -26.48
CA ASP A 421 2.92 -15.03 -26.94
C ASP A 421 3.01 -16.47 -26.38
N LEU A 422 2.08 -16.80 -25.47
CA LEU A 422 2.03 -18.11 -24.80
C LEU A 422 1.11 -19.10 -25.47
N GLN A 423 1.56 -20.34 -25.52
CA GLN A 423 0.75 -21.48 -25.93
C GLN A 423 0.29 -22.32 -24.74
N ASN A 424 1.14 -22.49 -23.71
CA ASN A 424 0.83 -23.28 -22.54
C ASN A 424 1.73 -22.93 -21.37
N VAL A 425 1.18 -22.99 -20.14
CA VAL A 425 1.88 -22.81 -18.88
C VAL A 425 1.55 -23.96 -17.94
N LYS A 426 2.57 -24.49 -17.26
CA LYS A 426 2.42 -25.46 -16.18
C LYS A 426 3.21 -24.99 -14.98
N VAL A 427 2.64 -25.15 -13.80
CA VAL A 427 3.25 -24.76 -12.53
C VAL A 427 3.65 -26.01 -11.77
N TYR A 428 4.91 -26.10 -11.38
CA TYR A 428 5.47 -27.19 -10.61
C TYR A 428 5.93 -26.72 -9.24
N SER A 429 5.81 -27.59 -8.25
CA SER A 429 6.43 -27.32 -6.95
C SER A 429 7.96 -27.34 -7.09
N SER A 430 8.64 -26.32 -6.57
CA SER A 430 10.11 -26.25 -6.59
C SER A 430 10.80 -27.41 -5.83
N ALA A 431 10.07 -28.10 -4.96
CA ALA A 431 10.56 -29.24 -4.21
C ALA A 431 10.33 -30.57 -4.91
N SER A 432 9.54 -30.65 -5.99
CA SER A 432 9.19 -31.90 -6.68
C SER A 432 8.80 -31.61 -8.13
N LEU A 433 9.03 -32.62 -9.02
CA LEU A 433 8.61 -32.57 -10.42
C LEU A 433 7.09 -32.74 -10.62
N ASN A 434 6.32 -32.65 -9.56
CA ASN A 434 4.85 -32.73 -9.60
C ASN A 434 4.22 -31.36 -9.85
N LEU A 435 3.06 -31.36 -10.49
CA LEU A 435 2.25 -30.13 -10.61
C LEU A 435 1.99 -29.57 -9.22
N SER A 436 2.18 -28.25 -9.09
CA SER A 436 1.97 -27.59 -7.82
C SER A 436 0.48 -27.63 -7.43
N PRO A 437 0.14 -28.08 -6.20
CA PRO A 437 -1.19 -27.85 -5.66
C PRO A 437 -1.37 -26.37 -5.31
N ASP A 438 -2.60 -25.98 -5.01
CA ASP A 438 -2.86 -24.67 -4.43
C ASP A 438 -2.07 -24.48 -3.13
N ILE A 439 -1.52 -23.28 -2.94
CA ILE A 439 -0.64 -22.97 -1.81
C ILE A 439 -1.41 -22.10 -0.82
N TYR A 440 -1.48 -22.59 0.41
CA TYR A 440 -2.18 -21.88 1.50
C TYR A 440 -1.16 -21.22 2.44
N PRO A 441 -1.47 -20.03 2.97
CA PRO A 441 -0.66 -19.40 4.00
C PRO A 441 -0.67 -20.28 5.28
N ILE A 442 0.39 -20.20 6.08
CA ILE A 442 0.55 -21.00 7.31
C ILE A 442 -0.61 -20.74 8.29
N THR A 443 -1.04 -19.50 8.39
CA THR A 443 -2.22 -19.08 9.16
C THR A 443 -2.96 -17.97 8.40
N PRO A 444 -4.22 -17.67 8.75
CA PRO A 444 -4.96 -16.55 8.13
C PRO A 444 -4.32 -15.17 8.30
N ARG A 445 -3.33 -15.04 9.20
CA ARG A 445 -2.56 -13.80 9.40
C ARG A 445 -1.44 -13.62 8.38
N HIS A 446 -0.97 -14.69 7.74
CA HIS A 446 0.17 -14.66 6.83
C HIS A 446 -0.23 -14.19 5.45
N ILE A 447 0.65 -13.40 4.83
CA ILE A 447 0.60 -13.04 3.42
C ILE A 447 1.57 -13.92 2.64
N LEU A 448 1.15 -14.39 1.48
CA LEU A 448 2.04 -15.10 0.56
C LEU A 448 2.87 -14.08 -0.21
N LYS A 449 4.18 -14.27 -0.27
CA LYS A 449 5.11 -13.47 -1.08
C LYS A 449 5.98 -14.38 -1.95
N ALA A 450 6.22 -13.95 -3.17
CA ALA A 450 7.08 -14.67 -4.10
C ALA A 450 8.53 -14.62 -3.62
N ASP A 451 9.16 -15.77 -3.47
CA ASP A 451 10.59 -15.93 -3.21
C ASP A 451 11.32 -16.25 -4.51
N THR A 452 11.37 -17.53 -4.86
CA THR A 452 12.07 -17.99 -6.06
C THR A 452 11.07 -18.54 -7.07
N ILE A 453 10.97 -17.87 -8.22
CA ILE A 453 10.18 -18.33 -9.36
C ILE A 453 11.15 -18.65 -10.50
N ASN A 454 11.34 -19.93 -10.78
CA ASN A 454 12.16 -20.37 -11.91
C ASN A 454 11.30 -20.53 -13.15
N LEU A 455 11.77 -19.99 -14.29
CA LEU A 455 11.07 -20.11 -15.55
C LEU A 455 11.88 -20.97 -16.53
N PHE A 456 11.25 -22.04 -17.01
CA PHE A 456 11.77 -22.92 -18.05
C PHE A 456 10.96 -22.71 -19.33
N VAL A 457 11.54 -21.99 -20.28
CA VAL A 457 10.85 -21.63 -21.53
C VAL A 457 11.30 -22.54 -22.65
N SER A 458 10.33 -23.07 -23.39
CA SER A 458 10.56 -23.87 -24.60
C SER A 458 9.67 -23.38 -25.74
N THR A 459 10.11 -23.52 -26.96
CA THR A 459 9.28 -23.30 -28.15
C THR A 459 8.82 -24.65 -28.71
N ARG A 460 7.61 -24.73 -29.17
CA ARG A 460 7.16 -25.90 -29.91
C ARG A 460 7.77 -25.85 -31.32
N ARG A 461 8.46 -26.94 -31.68
CA ARG A 461 8.91 -27.16 -33.07
C ARG A 461 7.73 -27.47 -33.99
#